data_e7b91e7cf75b8429ebf11c8f897b254c
#
_entry.id   e7b91e7cf75b8429ebf11c8f897b254c
#
_cell.length_a   1.000
_cell.length_b   1.000
_cell.length_c   1.000
_cell.angle_alpha   90.00
_cell.angle_beta   90.00
_cell.angle_gamma   90.00
#
_symmetry.space_group_name_H-M   'P 1'
#
loop_
_entity.id
_entity.type
_entity.pdbx_description
1 polymer ?
#
loop_
_entity_poly.entity_id
_entity_poly.type
_entity_poly.pdbx_seq_one_letter_code
_entity_poly.pdbx_strand_id
1 'polypeptide(L)'
;MALAFIFALPLLALTPHTPVFTDASQAVAVDAGEEFFVALASNETTGYTWKQTIDDGKILAYEGNVYQNPGNGLIGGGGQQIFIYHANRSGSTTIHFSYARPFEPNVPPTKTLTFNVTVK
;
A
#
# COMPACT_ATOMS: atom_id res chain seq x y z
N MET A 1 -1.71 -32.90 27.72
CA MET A 1 -2.50 -32.50 27.93
C MET A 1 -3.12 -31.61 27.05
N ALA A 2 -3.92 -31.38 27.11
CA ALA A 2 -4.81 -30.60 26.44
C ALA A 2 -4.33 -29.55 25.56
N LEU A 3 -3.10 -29.39 25.49
CA LEU A 3 -2.63 -28.31 24.71
C LEU A 3 -2.88 -28.45 23.27
N ALA A 4 -2.96 -29.66 22.81
CA ALA A 4 -3.09 -29.86 21.39
C ALA A 4 -4.32 -29.20 20.79
N PHE A 5 -5.38 -29.11 21.55
CA PHE A 5 -6.59 -28.57 20.98
C PHE A 5 -6.48 -27.08 20.72
N ILE A 6 -5.51 -26.45 21.30
CA ILE A 6 -5.36 -25.04 21.13
C ILE A 6 -5.00 -24.71 19.70
N PHE A 7 -4.39 -25.63 19.01
CA PHE A 7 -3.90 -25.32 17.70
C PHE A 7 -4.93 -25.15 16.64
N ALA A 8 -5.93 -25.97 16.66
CA ALA A 8 -6.90 -25.90 15.58
C ALA A 8 -7.66 -24.59 15.60
N LEU A 9 -8.05 -24.17 16.79
CA LEU A 9 -8.82 -22.94 16.88
C LEU A 9 -8.03 -21.70 16.53
N PRO A 10 -6.83 -21.57 17.08
CA PRO A 10 -6.06 -20.41 16.74
C PRO A 10 -5.79 -20.26 15.25
N LEU A 11 -5.69 -21.37 14.55
CA LEU A 11 -5.42 -21.28 13.13
C LEU A 11 -6.52 -20.57 12.38
N LEU A 12 -7.77 -20.80 12.74
CA LEU A 12 -8.85 -20.10 12.09
C LEU A 12 -8.86 -18.63 12.43
N ALA A 13 -8.60 -18.35 13.70
CA ALA A 13 -8.59 -16.98 14.13
C ALA A 13 -7.42 -16.21 13.60
N LEU A 14 -6.37 -16.93 13.22
CA LEU A 14 -5.14 -16.29 12.80
C LEU A 14 -5.03 -16.12 11.30
N THR A 15 -6.11 -16.31 10.56
CA THR A 15 -6.07 -15.97 9.14
C THR A 15 -5.65 -14.51 9.03
N PRO A 16 -4.48 -14.25 8.56
CA PRO A 16 -3.99 -12.88 8.56
C PRO A 16 -4.71 -12.06 7.54
N HIS A 17 -5.00 -10.85 7.93
CA HIS A 17 -5.47 -9.86 6.99
C HIS A 17 -4.36 -8.86 6.83
N THR A 18 -3.87 -8.71 5.62
CA THR A 18 -2.89 -7.67 5.32
C THR A 18 -3.60 -6.33 5.40
N PRO A 19 -3.14 -5.40 6.25
CA PRO A 19 -3.77 -4.10 6.34
C PRO A 19 -3.67 -3.34 5.02
N VAL A 20 -4.77 -2.67 4.66
CA VAL A 20 -4.83 -1.86 3.46
C VAL A 20 -5.19 -0.44 3.86
N PHE A 21 -4.38 0.52 3.46
CA PHE A 21 -4.59 1.93 3.76
C PHE A 21 -4.94 2.66 2.46
N THR A 22 -5.97 3.47 2.53
CA THR A 22 -6.48 4.17 1.34
C THR A 22 -6.54 5.67 1.52
N ASP A 23 -6.42 6.15 2.76
CA ASP A 23 -6.62 7.55 3.09
C ASP A 23 -5.36 8.14 3.70
N ALA A 24 -4.72 9.05 2.99
CA ALA A 24 -3.48 9.68 3.43
C ALA A 24 -3.64 10.55 4.66
N SER A 25 -4.87 10.95 4.99
CA SER A 25 -5.12 11.73 6.19
C SER A 25 -5.03 10.88 7.45
N GLN A 26 -5.05 9.55 7.32
CA GLN A 26 -4.91 8.63 8.43
C GLN A 26 -3.46 8.16 8.53
N ALA A 27 -2.93 8.16 9.74
CA ALA A 27 -1.59 7.64 9.97
C ALA A 27 -1.57 6.13 9.79
N VAL A 28 -0.51 5.63 9.18
CA VAL A 28 -0.30 4.20 9.04
C VAL A 28 0.47 3.72 10.27
N ALA A 29 -0.08 2.75 10.99
CA ALA A 29 0.59 2.16 12.15
C ALA A 29 0.64 0.65 11.95
N VAL A 30 1.84 0.10 11.91
CA VAL A 30 2.05 -1.34 11.72
C VAL A 30 3.19 -1.79 12.61
N ASP A 31 3.32 -3.09 12.77
CA ASP A 31 4.42 -3.67 13.55
C ASP A 31 5.57 -4.05 12.63
N ALA A 32 6.77 -4.04 13.18
CA ALA A 32 7.94 -4.52 12.45
C ALA A 32 7.72 -5.97 12.04
N GLY A 33 8.03 -6.30 10.81
CA GLY A 33 7.81 -7.62 10.25
C GLY A 33 6.51 -7.76 9.49
N GLU A 34 5.61 -6.79 9.61
CA GLU A 34 4.34 -6.85 8.89
C GLU A 34 4.44 -6.33 7.48
N GLU A 35 3.60 -6.88 6.63
CA GLU A 35 3.36 -6.36 5.30
C GLU A 35 2.10 -5.50 5.31
N PHE A 36 2.05 -4.48 4.50
CA PHE A 36 0.83 -3.68 4.35
C PHE A 36 0.73 -3.16 2.92
N PHE A 37 -0.48 -2.78 2.54
CA PHE A 37 -0.76 -2.25 1.22
C PHE A 37 -1.26 -0.82 1.32
N VAL A 38 -0.94 -0.03 0.30
CA VAL A 38 -1.57 1.26 0.08
C VAL A 38 -2.29 1.17 -1.25
N ALA A 39 -3.60 1.36 -1.25
CA ALA A 39 -4.42 1.27 -2.44
C ALA A 39 -4.91 2.65 -2.84
N LEU A 40 -4.59 3.07 -4.05
CA LEU A 40 -4.94 4.39 -4.54
C LEU A 40 -5.76 4.27 -5.82
N ALA A 41 -6.82 5.07 -5.92
CA ALA A 41 -7.63 5.11 -7.12
C ALA A 41 -6.77 5.54 -8.31
N SER A 42 -6.89 4.83 -9.42
CA SER A 42 -6.08 5.08 -10.60
C SER A 42 -6.85 4.68 -11.84
N ASN A 43 -6.65 5.40 -12.92
CA ASN A 43 -7.27 5.05 -14.20
C ASN A 43 -6.19 4.95 -15.26
N GLU A 44 -5.81 3.72 -15.61
CA GLU A 44 -4.75 3.47 -16.58
C GLU A 44 -5.03 4.06 -17.95
N THR A 45 -6.31 4.17 -18.32
CA THR A 45 -6.68 4.62 -19.66
C THR A 45 -6.29 6.06 -19.92
N THR A 46 -6.03 6.83 -18.85
CA THR A 46 -5.63 8.23 -18.98
C THR A 46 -4.14 8.41 -19.16
N GLY A 47 -3.35 7.36 -18.99
CA GLY A 47 -1.89 7.43 -19.01
C GLY A 47 -1.29 7.87 -17.69
N TYR A 48 -2.10 8.29 -16.70
CA TYR A 48 -1.60 8.65 -15.39
C TYR A 48 -1.30 7.41 -14.56
N THR A 49 -0.28 7.50 -13.75
CA THR A 49 0.09 6.44 -12.82
C THR A 49 0.66 7.06 -11.56
N TRP A 50 0.53 6.35 -10.46
CA TRP A 50 1.12 6.73 -9.19
C TRP A 50 2.56 6.22 -9.11
N LYS A 51 3.44 7.07 -8.62
CA LYS A 51 4.80 6.69 -8.26
C LYS A 51 4.98 6.95 -6.79
N GLN A 52 5.80 6.14 -6.14
CA GLN A 52 6.05 6.25 -4.72
C GLN A 52 7.52 6.46 -4.43
N THR A 53 7.81 7.19 -3.35
CA THR A 53 9.15 7.25 -2.76
C THR A 53 9.00 7.14 -1.25
N ILE A 54 10.01 6.56 -0.61
CA ILE A 54 10.06 6.41 0.84
C ILE A 54 11.22 7.25 1.35
N ASP A 55 10.99 8.03 2.42
CA ASP A 55 12.05 8.85 2.99
C ASP A 55 13.14 8.01 3.65
N ASP A 56 12.76 6.97 4.38
CA ASP A 56 13.74 6.10 5.01
C ASP A 56 13.54 4.64 4.59
N GLY A 57 14.32 4.22 3.63
CA GLY A 57 14.27 2.87 3.11
C GLY A 57 14.76 1.79 4.08
N LYS A 58 15.31 2.18 5.23
CA LYS A 58 15.67 1.20 6.26
C LYS A 58 14.46 0.78 7.07
N ILE A 59 13.47 1.66 7.19
CA ILE A 59 12.25 1.37 7.96
C ILE A 59 11.25 0.58 7.11
N LEU A 60 11.08 0.96 5.85
CA LEU A 60 10.15 0.31 4.94
C LEU A 60 10.87 -0.17 3.69
N ALA A 61 10.47 -1.34 3.20
CA ALA A 61 10.87 -1.82 1.89
C ALA A 61 9.66 -1.78 0.96
N TYR A 62 9.87 -1.24 -0.23
CA TYR A 62 8.84 -1.25 -1.27
C TYR A 62 8.99 -2.53 -2.09
N GLU A 63 7.91 -3.29 -2.21
CA GLU A 63 7.96 -4.60 -2.87
C GLU A 63 7.25 -4.64 -4.21
N GLY A 64 6.77 -3.52 -4.68
CA GLY A 64 6.12 -3.45 -5.98
C GLY A 64 4.68 -2.99 -5.90
N ASN A 65 4.04 -2.92 -7.04
CA ASN A 65 2.63 -2.55 -7.10
C ASN A 65 1.93 -3.34 -8.20
N VAL A 66 0.61 -3.45 -8.06
CA VAL A 66 -0.24 -4.08 -9.06
C VAL A 66 -1.41 -3.17 -9.35
N TYR A 67 -1.93 -3.25 -10.57
CA TYR A 67 -3.14 -2.53 -10.92
C TYR A 67 -4.30 -3.51 -10.89
N GLN A 68 -5.39 -3.10 -10.24
CA GLN A 68 -6.58 -3.92 -10.13
C GLN A 68 -7.75 -3.21 -10.80
N ASN A 69 -8.33 -3.87 -11.78
CA ASN A 69 -9.52 -3.36 -12.45
C ASN A 69 -10.73 -3.51 -11.55
N PRO A 70 -11.77 -2.70 -11.77
CA PRO A 70 -12.97 -2.78 -10.94
C PRO A 70 -13.73 -4.10 -11.00
N GLY A 71 -13.47 -4.92 -11.98
CA GLY A 71 -14.11 -6.24 -12.02
C GLY A 71 -15.55 -6.25 -12.50
N ASN A 72 -16.08 -5.14 -12.97
CA ASN A 72 -17.46 -5.05 -13.45
C ASN A 72 -17.55 -4.98 -14.96
N GLY A 73 -16.45 -5.17 -15.65
CA GLY A 73 -16.44 -5.18 -17.11
C GLY A 73 -16.53 -3.83 -17.78
N LEU A 74 -16.52 -2.74 -17.04
CA LEU A 74 -16.58 -1.42 -17.64
C LEU A 74 -15.26 -1.05 -18.28
N ILE A 75 -15.34 -0.56 -19.51
CA ILE A 75 -14.17 -0.08 -20.23
C ILE A 75 -13.97 1.38 -19.88
N GLY A 76 -12.72 1.75 -19.56
CA GLY A 76 -12.42 3.13 -19.20
C GLY A 76 -12.79 3.49 -17.78
N GLY A 77 -13.33 2.55 -17.01
CA GLY A 77 -13.61 2.78 -15.61
C GLY A 77 -12.31 2.77 -14.81
N GLY A 78 -12.32 3.47 -13.69
CA GLY A 78 -11.15 3.51 -12.82
C GLY A 78 -10.92 2.21 -12.10
N GLY A 79 -9.68 1.98 -11.69
CA GLY A 79 -9.30 0.85 -10.87
C GLY A 79 -8.49 1.35 -9.70
N GLN A 80 -7.62 0.49 -9.19
CA GLN A 80 -6.72 0.83 -8.08
C GLN A 80 -5.31 0.39 -8.39
N GLN A 81 -4.35 1.21 -7.99
CA GLN A 81 -2.96 0.76 -7.88
C GLN A 81 -2.73 0.39 -6.43
N ILE A 82 -2.22 -0.80 -6.22
CA ILE A 82 -2.00 -1.34 -4.88
C ILE A 82 -0.50 -1.47 -4.69
N PHE A 83 0.04 -0.70 -3.75
CA PHE A 83 1.46 -0.67 -3.45
C PHE A 83 1.73 -1.55 -2.25
N ILE A 84 2.77 -2.37 -2.33
CA ILE A 84 3.07 -3.40 -1.35
C ILE A 84 4.33 -3.00 -0.60
N TYR A 85 4.23 -2.97 0.72
CA TYR A 85 5.34 -2.59 1.60
C TYR A 85 5.57 -3.63 2.68
N HIS A 86 6.82 -3.74 3.09
CA HIS A 86 7.21 -4.54 4.24
C HIS A 86 7.84 -3.63 5.27
N ALA A 87 7.38 -3.75 6.53
CA ALA A 87 7.94 -2.96 7.63
C ALA A 87 9.16 -3.68 8.18
N ASN A 88 10.34 -3.12 7.96
CA ASN A 88 11.60 -3.77 8.31
C ASN A 88 12.03 -3.54 9.74
N ARG A 89 11.85 -2.33 10.26
CA ARG A 89 12.28 -1.99 11.61
C ARG A 89 11.44 -0.88 12.18
N SER A 90 11.46 -0.78 13.51
CA SER A 90 10.75 0.28 14.24
C SER A 90 11.25 1.65 13.85
N GLY A 91 10.36 2.61 13.84
CA GLY A 91 10.66 3.97 13.53
C GLY A 91 9.54 4.64 12.78
N SER A 92 9.76 5.87 12.37
CA SER A 92 8.78 6.64 11.61
C SER A 92 9.38 7.08 10.29
N THR A 93 8.58 7.02 9.25
CA THR A 93 8.98 7.48 7.92
C THR A 93 7.76 7.97 7.17
N THR A 94 7.96 8.39 5.95
CA THR A 94 6.92 8.96 5.12
C THR A 94 6.99 8.34 3.73
N ILE A 95 5.82 8.03 3.17
CA ILE A 95 5.71 7.60 1.78
C ILE A 95 5.08 8.74 1.00
N HIS A 96 5.74 9.14 -0.07
CA HIS A 96 5.25 10.18 -0.96
C HIS A 96 4.76 9.55 -2.24
N PHE A 97 3.57 9.93 -2.67
CA PHE A 97 3.00 9.48 -3.94
C PHE A 97 2.77 10.67 -4.85
N SER A 98 3.06 10.50 -6.13
CA SER A 98 2.74 11.50 -7.14
C SER A 98 2.01 10.84 -8.31
N TYR A 99 0.98 11.51 -8.80
CA TYR A 99 0.15 11.01 -9.90
C TYR A 99 0.47 11.84 -11.14
N ALA A 100 1.07 11.22 -12.13
CA ALA A 100 1.57 11.92 -13.30
C ALA A 100 1.60 10.99 -14.51
N ARG A 101 1.78 11.57 -15.67
CA ARG A 101 2.02 10.82 -16.90
C ARG A 101 3.53 10.68 -17.09
N PRO A 102 4.08 9.46 -17.12
CA PRO A 102 5.53 9.28 -17.24
C PRO A 102 6.10 9.83 -18.54
N PHE A 103 5.27 9.90 -19.59
CA PHE A 103 5.73 10.41 -20.89
C PHE A 103 5.71 11.95 -20.97
N GLU A 104 5.34 12.61 -19.87
CA GLU A 104 5.37 14.07 -19.77
C GLU A 104 6.25 14.47 -18.58
N PRO A 105 7.57 14.24 -18.67
CA PRO A 105 8.44 14.39 -17.50
C PRO A 105 8.58 15.83 -17.00
N ASN A 106 8.28 16.81 -17.84
CA ASN A 106 8.41 18.21 -17.46
C ASN A 106 7.10 18.80 -16.93
N VAL A 107 6.04 18.00 -16.85
CA VAL A 107 4.75 18.45 -16.35
C VAL A 107 4.64 18.04 -14.88
N PRO A 108 4.32 18.97 -13.98
CA PRO A 108 4.16 18.62 -12.56
C PRO A 108 3.04 17.60 -12.36
N PRO A 109 3.12 16.78 -11.30
CA PRO A 109 2.05 15.84 -10.99
C PRO A 109 0.72 16.55 -10.76
N THR A 110 -0.37 15.91 -11.15
CA THR A 110 -1.69 16.48 -10.92
C THR A 110 -2.17 16.28 -9.49
N LYS A 111 -1.64 15.27 -8.80
CA LYS A 111 -1.96 14.97 -7.41
C LYS A 111 -0.73 14.49 -6.70
N THR A 112 -0.64 14.82 -5.42
CA THR A 112 0.38 14.26 -4.53
C THR A 112 -0.29 13.85 -3.24
N LEU A 113 0.21 12.76 -2.64
CA LEU A 113 -0.26 12.28 -1.35
C LEU A 113 0.94 11.94 -0.49
N THR A 114 0.78 12.10 0.81
CA THR A 114 1.83 11.77 1.77
C THR A 114 1.21 10.93 2.87
N PHE A 115 1.77 9.74 3.07
CA PHE A 115 1.35 8.86 4.15
C PHE A 115 2.43 8.87 5.23
N ASN A 116 2.02 9.17 6.46
CA ASN A 116 2.92 9.10 7.61
C ASN A 116 2.85 7.71 8.20
N VAL A 117 3.98 7.06 8.33
CA VAL A 117 4.06 5.67 8.76
C VAL A 117 4.84 5.56 10.05
N THR A 118 4.27 4.86 11.01
CA THR A 118 4.94 4.50 12.25
C THR A 118 5.01 2.98 12.34
N VAL A 119 6.21 2.47 12.51
CA VAL A 119 6.44 1.04 12.71
C VAL A 119 6.81 0.84 14.16
N LYS A 120 6.08 -0.02 14.82
CA LYS A 120 6.29 -0.31 16.24
C LYS A 120 7.27 -1.43 16.48
#